data_99a290ddd1e491edc20303c25688c0cb
#
_entry.id   99a290ddd1e491edc20303c25688c0cb
#
_cell.length_a   1.000
_cell.length_b   1.000
_cell.length_c   1.000
_cell.angle_alpha   90.00
_cell.angle_beta   90.00
_cell.angle_gamma   90.00
#
_symmetry.space_group_name_H-M   'P 1'
#
loop_
_entity.id
_entity.type
_entity.pdbx_description
1 polymer ?
#
loop_
_entity_poly.entity_id
_entity_poly.type
_entity_poly.pdbx_seq_one_letter_code
_entity_poly.pdbx_strand_id
1 'polypeptide(L)'
;MMEAVGQGGTGTAESRNRRVFMQAQEKRDQEELKFSGTREEFLKDCDMRLTIREAREDDLARVCELVERSSQYKTFSQTVDPDFCRRYRASTQSKLWVAELEDRFGQYGIIGVCFLRSGDDNVWIDQFCISCRVGGRGIGVVFLQTVLDQCQGMGNPCFKAVCCFTPTKRNRPVVILLRTLGFRKSQSQDGQGGLEVALPVAHVACDWITIIVDKG
;
A
#
# COMPACT_ATOMS: atom_id res chain seq x y z
N MET A 1 19.03 -13.57 -46.14
CA MET A 1 19.71 -13.35 -44.85
C MET A 1 18.99 -12.20 -44.17
N MET A 2 18.04 -12.50 -43.28
CA MET A 2 17.28 -11.50 -42.52
C MET A 2 17.62 -11.73 -41.04
N GLU A 3 18.32 -10.77 -40.47
CA GLU A 3 18.64 -10.76 -39.04
C GLU A 3 17.38 -10.45 -38.22
N ALA A 4 17.08 -11.34 -37.32
CA ALA A 4 16.01 -11.14 -36.32
C ALA A 4 16.53 -10.22 -35.22
N VAL A 5 16.00 -9.00 -35.16
CA VAL A 5 16.22 -8.05 -34.06
C VAL A 5 15.47 -8.57 -32.85
N GLY A 6 16.22 -9.04 -31.86
CA GLY A 6 15.69 -9.47 -30.59
C GLY A 6 15.10 -8.28 -29.79
N GLN A 7 13.80 -8.33 -29.53
CA GLN A 7 13.15 -7.42 -28.59
C GLN A 7 13.57 -7.77 -27.17
N GLY A 8 14.56 -7.04 -26.65
CA GLY A 8 14.93 -7.07 -25.24
C GLY A 8 13.84 -6.41 -24.41
N GLY A 9 13.06 -7.20 -23.67
CA GLY A 9 12.05 -6.72 -22.73
C GLY A 9 12.71 -5.86 -21.63
N THR A 10 12.37 -4.57 -21.58
CA THR A 10 12.76 -3.62 -20.53
C THR A 10 11.94 -3.89 -19.25
N GLY A 11 12.33 -4.91 -18.50
CA GLY A 11 11.78 -5.14 -17.17
C GLY A 11 12.22 -4.01 -16.20
N THR A 12 11.33 -3.57 -15.30
CA THR A 12 11.67 -2.65 -14.21
C THR A 12 12.84 -3.21 -13.39
N ALA A 13 13.58 -2.34 -12.68
CA ALA A 13 14.67 -2.76 -11.78
C ALA A 13 14.19 -3.85 -10.80
N GLU A 14 12.94 -3.78 -10.34
CA GLU A 14 12.32 -4.79 -9.48
C GLU A 14 11.98 -6.11 -10.20
N SER A 15 11.64 -6.08 -11.49
CA SER A 15 11.48 -7.32 -12.27
C SER A 15 12.83 -8.06 -12.38
N ARG A 16 13.93 -7.33 -12.47
CA ARG A 16 15.29 -7.88 -12.45
C ARG A 16 15.64 -8.45 -11.05
N ASN A 17 15.20 -7.79 -10.00
CA ASN A 17 15.41 -8.21 -8.61
C ASN A 17 14.41 -9.28 -8.13
N ARG A 18 13.45 -9.70 -8.97
CA ARG A 18 12.42 -10.69 -8.60
C ARG A 18 12.99 -11.94 -7.95
N ARG A 19 14.13 -12.43 -8.47
CA ARG A 19 14.80 -13.61 -7.91
C ARG A 19 15.30 -13.36 -6.49
N VAL A 20 15.87 -12.18 -6.24
CA VAL A 20 16.34 -11.78 -4.90
C VAL A 20 15.16 -11.70 -3.91
N PHE A 21 14.04 -11.12 -4.35
CA PHE A 21 12.83 -11.05 -3.51
C PHE A 21 12.21 -12.42 -3.22
N MET A 22 12.24 -13.33 -4.18
CA MET A 22 11.77 -14.71 -3.97
C MET A 22 12.67 -15.44 -2.96
N GLN A 23 13.98 -15.32 -3.09
CA GLN A 23 14.93 -15.93 -2.16
C GLN A 23 14.79 -15.38 -0.72
N ALA A 24 14.58 -14.07 -0.57
CA ALA A 24 14.32 -13.47 0.74
C ALA A 24 13.01 -13.99 1.35
N GLN A 25 11.96 -14.14 0.52
CA GLN A 25 10.69 -14.70 0.96
C GLN A 25 10.83 -16.18 1.38
N GLU A 26 11.51 -17.00 0.58
CA GLU A 26 11.75 -18.41 0.89
C GLU A 26 12.55 -18.58 2.19
N LYS A 27 13.59 -17.78 2.40
CA LYS A 27 14.36 -17.78 3.64
C LYS A 27 13.50 -17.45 4.84
N ARG A 28 12.66 -16.41 4.73
CA ARG A 28 11.78 -16.05 5.82
C ARG A 28 10.78 -17.16 6.12
N ASP A 29 10.12 -17.73 5.11
CA ASP A 29 9.12 -18.79 5.30
C ASP A 29 9.77 -20.02 5.97
N GLN A 30 11.02 -20.33 5.63
CA GLN A 30 11.79 -21.40 6.29
C GLN A 30 12.13 -21.08 7.74
N GLU A 31 12.50 -19.84 8.04
CA GLU A 31 12.80 -19.42 9.42
C GLU A 31 11.50 -19.34 10.27
N GLU A 32 10.38 -18.88 9.71
CA GLU A 32 9.08 -18.87 10.39
C GLU A 32 8.66 -20.31 10.79
N LEU A 33 8.88 -21.29 9.90
CA LEU A 33 8.57 -22.70 10.19
C LEU A 33 9.45 -23.31 11.29
N LYS A 34 10.68 -22.83 11.48
CA LYS A 34 11.63 -23.31 12.50
C LYS A 34 11.51 -22.57 13.82
N PHE A 35 10.84 -21.41 13.80
CA PHE A 35 10.74 -20.56 14.96
C PHE A 35 9.88 -21.21 16.06
N SER A 36 10.41 -21.31 17.27
CA SER A 36 9.74 -21.99 18.38
C SER A 36 8.83 -21.09 19.22
N GLY A 37 8.81 -19.78 18.92
CA GLY A 37 7.97 -18.78 19.60
C GLY A 37 6.62 -18.54 18.92
N THR A 38 5.93 -17.55 19.41
CA THR A 38 4.67 -17.07 18.78
C THR A 38 4.97 -16.36 17.46
N ARG A 39 3.94 -16.23 16.61
CA ARG A 39 4.06 -15.47 15.36
C ARG A 39 4.44 -14.01 15.61
N GLU A 40 3.97 -13.42 16.69
CA GLU A 40 4.28 -12.04 17.04
C GLU A 40 5.77 -11.88 17.39
N GLU A 41 6.30 -12.80 18.19
CA GLU A 41 7.75 -12.83 18.51
C GLU A 41 8.60 -12.99 17.24
N PHE A 42 8.18 -13.84 16.31
CA PHE A 42 8.84 -13.96 15.00
C PHE A 42 8.79 -12.65 14.20
N LEU A 43 7.64 -11.97 14.17
CA LEU A 43 7.52 -10.69 13.47
C LEU A 43 8.43 -9.61 14.08
N LYS A 44 8.57 -9.58 15.42
CA LYS A 44 9.52 -8.69 16.11
C LYS A 44 10.95 -8.99 15.74
N ASP A 45 11.30 -10.27 15.65
CA ASP A 45 12.63 -10.73 15.26
C ASP A 45 12.98 -10.44 13.78
N CYS A 46 11.98 -10.17 12.95
CA CYS A 46 12.20 -9.79 11.55
C CYS A 46 12.82 -8.40 11.35
N ASP A 47 12.83 -7.50 12.35
CA ASP A 47 13.32 -6.11 12.26
C ASP A 47 12.74 -5.37 11.04
N MET A 48 11.40 -5.38 10.91
CA MET A 48 10.73 -4.78 9.77
C MET A 48 10.78 -3.25 9.84
N ARG A 49 11.20 -2.62 8.74
CA ARG A 49 11.25 -1.17 8.55
C ARG A 49 10.36 -0.78 7.38
N LEU A 50 9.36 0.04 7.67
CA LEU A 50 8.39 0.52 6.69
C LEU A 50 8.64 2.01 6.43
N THR A 51 9.18 2.33 5.24
CA THR A 51 9.36 3.70 4.79
C THR A 51 8.14 4.14 4.01
N ILE A 52 7.48 5.22 4.48
CA ILE A 52 6.27 5.79 3.88
C ILE A 52 6.62 7.19 3.39
N ARG A 53 6.38 7.45 2.11
CA ARG A 53 6.70 8.73 1.46
C ARG A 53 5.78 9.02 0.27
N GLU A 54 5.83 10.24 -0.24
CA GLU A 54 5.20 10.55 -1.51
C GLU A 54 5.95 9.86 -2.67
N ALA A 55 5.20 9.44 -3.69
CA ALA A 55 5.77 8.78 -4.86
C ALA A 55 6.63 9.75 -5.67
N ARG A 56 7.77 9.29 -6.16
CA ARG A 56 8.68 9.98 -7.07
C ARG A 56 8.40 9.56 -8.52
N GLU A 57 9.00 10.24 -9.49
CA GLU A 57 8.82 9.91 -10.90
C GLU A 57 9.25 8.47 -11.22
N ASP A 58 10.37 8.05 -10.65
CA ASP A 58 10.93 6.72 -10.88
C ASP A 58 10.07 5.58 -10.28
N ASP A 59 9.15 5.91 -9.37
CA ASP A 59 8.26 4.93 -8.74
C ASP A 59 7.06 4.57 -9.63
N LEU A 60 6.69 5.43 -10.58
CA LEU A 60 5.40 5.35 -11.26
C LEU A 60 5.19 4.04 -12.02
N ALA A 61 6.24 3.53 -12.66
CA ALA A 61 6.18 2.23 -13.34
C ALA A 61 5.83 1.11 -12.35
N ARG A 62 6.42 1.16 -11.15
CA ARG A 62 6.17 0.17 -10.12
C ARG A 62 4.80 0.32 -9.46
N VAL A 63 4.34 1.56 -9.26
CA VAL A 63 2.98 1.85 -8.79
C VAL A 63 1.95 1.21 -9.72
N CYS A 64 2.07 1.41 -11.03
CA CYS A 64 1.17 0.82 -12.04
C CYS A 64 1.21 -0.71 -12.00
N GLU A 65 2.40 -1.31 -11.98
CA GLU A 65 2.56 -2.76 -11.87
C GLU A 65 1.92 -3.32 -10.60
N LEU A 66 2.10 -2.67 -9.45
CA LEU A 66 1.53 -3.11 -8.18
C LEU A 66 0.01 -3.07 -8.20
N VAL A 67 -0.58 -1.98 -8.72
CA VAL A 67 -2.03 -1.83 -8.86
C VAL A 67 -2.60 -2.89 -9.81
N GLU A 68 -1.96 -3.16 -10.93
CA GLU A 68 -2.41 -4.16 -11.91
C GLU A 68 -2.40 -5.58 -11.32
N ARG A 69 -1.31 -5.95 -10.65
CA ARG A 69 -1.11 -7.32 -10.13
C ARG A 69 -1.84 -7.62 -8.84
N SER A 70 -2.26 -6.62 -8.10
CA SER A 70 -2.93 -6.83 -6.81
C SER A 70 -4.42 -7.08 -7.01
N SER A 71 -4.93 -8.12 -6.37
CA SER A 71 -6.35 -8.46 -6.42
C SER A 71 -6.98 -8.64 -5.04
N GLN A 72 -6.20 -9.06 -4.04
CA GLN A 72 -6.71 -9.35 -2.69
C GLN A 72 -6.71 -8.12 -1.77
N TYR A 73 -5.67 -7.31 -1.89
CA TYR A 73 -5.48 -6.11 -1.07
C TYR A 73 -5.59 -4.83 -1.92
N LYS A 74 -6.64 -4.74 -2.71
CA LYS A 74 -6.95 -3.59 -3.57
C LYS A 74 -8.39 -3.16 -3.37
N THR A 75 -8.60 -1.87 -3.15
CA THR A 75 -9.92 -1.32 -2.82
C THR A 75 -10.76 -1.05 -4.05
N PHE A 76 -10.15 -0.57 -5.13
CA PHE A 76 -10.86 -0.14 -6.34
C PHE A 76 -10.22 -0.74 -7.60
N SER A 77 -11.02 -1.06 -8.61
CA SER A 77 -10.58 -1.78 -9.81
C SER A 77 -10.14 -0.89 -10.96
N GLN A 78 -9.84 0.38 -10.70
CA GLN A 78 -9.35 1.30 -11.73
C GLN A 78 -7.96 0.88 -12.20
N THR A 79 -7.75 0.89 -13.50
CA THR A 79 -6.42 0.78 -14.11
C THR A 79 -5.73 2.14 -14.03
N VAL A 80 -4.46 2.14 -13.69
CA VAL A 80 -3.64 3.35 -13.63
C VAL A 80 -2.46 3.20 -14.59
N ASP A 81 -2.11 4.28 -15.26
CA ASP A 81 -0.92 4.39 -16.09
C ASP A 81 0.01 5.50 -15.54
N PRO A 82 1.26 5.59 -16.00
CA PRO A 82 2.19 6.61 -15.52
C PRO A 82 1.69 8.05 -15.74
N ASP A 83 0.97 8.32 -16.83
CA ASP A 83 0.47 9.67 -17.10
C ASP A 83 -0.69 10.04 -16.15
N PHE A 84 -1.55 9.09 -15.81
CA PHE A 84 -2.53 9.28 -14.75
C PHE A 84 -1.84 9.59 -13.42
N CYS A 85 -0.82 8.82 -13.04
CA CYS A 85 -0.07 9.04 -11.81
C CYS A 85 0.61 10.43 -11.77
N ARG A 86 1.19 10.88 -12.90
CA ARG A 86 1.78 12.23 -13.01
C ARG A 86 0.74 13.32 -12.80
N ARG A 87 -0.41 13.24 -13.48
CA ARG A 87 -1.50 14.20 -13.31
C ARG A 87 -2.03 14.20 -11.87
N TYR A 88 -2.15 13.02 -11.27
CA TYR A 88 -2.60 12.88 -9.89
C TYR A 88 -1.66 13.58 -8.90
N ARG A 89 -0.35 13.37 -9.06
CA ARG A 89 0.68 14.03 -8.24
C ARG A 89 0.80 15.54 -8.47
N ALA A 90 0.51 16.01 -9.66
CA ALA A 90 0.57 17.45 -10.00
C ALA A 90 -0.56 18.27 -9.35
N SER A 91 -1.61 17.64 -8.88
CA SER A 91 -2.73 18.31 -8.22
C SER A 91 -2.36 18.67 -6.78
N THR A 92 -2.65 19.90 -6.36
CA THR A 92 -2.45 20.35 -4.97
C THR A 92 -3.38 19.69 -3.97
N GLN A 93 -4.50 19.12 -4.45
CA GLN A 93 -5.46 18.41 -3.61
C GLN A 93 -5.23 16.90 -3.54
N SER A 94 -4.26 16.38 -4.28
CA SER A 94 -4.03 14.95 -4.37
C SER A 94 -2.61 14.59 -3.96
N LYS A 95 -2.45 13.44 -3.31
CA LYS A 95 -1.15 12.88 -2.94
C LYS A 95 -1.11 11.40 -3.29
N LEU A 96 -0.01 10.99 -3.87
CA LEU A 96 0.27 9.59 -4.15
C LEU A 96 1.34 9.10 -3.18
N TRP A 97 0.92 8.30 -2.22
CA TRP A 97 1.80 7.71 -1.22
C TRP A 97 2.27 6.33 -1.63
N VAL A 98 3.52 6.02 -1.32
CA VAL A 98 4.11 4.69 -1.46
C VAL A 98 4.66 4.20 -0.14
N ALA A 99 4.66 2.88 0.04
CA ALA A 99 5.29 2.22 1.17
C ALA A 99 6.36 1.25 0.66
N GLU A 100 7.56 1.38 1.17
CA GLU A 100 8.69 0.48 0.95
C GLU A 100 8.95 -0.33 2.21
N LEU A 101 9.25 -1.60 2.05
CA LEU A 101 9.54 -2.50 3.15
C LEU A 101 10.93 -3.09 3.01
N GLU A 102 11.64 -3.12 4.12
CA GLU A 102 12.83 -3.95 4.32
C GLU A 102 12.73 -4.71 5.64
N ASP A 103 13.39 -5.85 5.72
CA ASP A 103 13.57 -6.61 6.96
C ASP A 103 14.95 -7.31 6.95
N ARG A 104 15.28 -8.07 8.00
CA ARG A 104 16.58 -8.77 8.10
C ARG A 104 16.85 -9.76 6.96
N PHE A 105 15.84 -10.18 6.20
CA PHE A 105 15.99 -11.10 5.07
C PHE A 105 16.22 -10.37 3.75
N GLY A 106 15.89 -9.09 3.65
CA GLY A 106 16.17 -8.28 2.48
C GLY A 106 15.17 -7.15 2.23
N GLN A 107 15.33 -6.50 1.08
CA GLN A 107 14.46 -5.42 0.62
C GLN A 107 13.31 -5.99 -0.20
N TYR A 108 12.12 -5.42 -0.04
CA TYR A 108 10.91 -5.78 -0.80
C TYR A 108 10.54 -4.73 -1.85
N GLY A 109 11.22 -3.58 -1.83
CA GLY A 109 10.87 -2.41 -2.62
C GLY A 109 9.49 -1.87 -2.29
N ILE A 110 8.83 -1.22 -3.25
CA ILE A 110 7.49 -0.68 -3.07
C ILE A 110 6.48 -1.82 -2.98
N ILE A 111 5.85 -1.92 -1.79
CA ILE A 111 4.86 -2.94 -1.46
C ILE A 111 3.45 -2.39 -1.28
N GLY A 112 3.30 -1.07 -1.19
CA GLY A 112 2.02 -0.43 -0.99
C GLY A 112 1.90 0.90 -1.74
N VAL A 113 0.68 1.25 -2.15
CA VAL A 113 0.32 2.54 -2.75
C VAL A 113 -1.01 3.02 -2.19
N CYS A 114 -1.13 4.34 -2.01
CA CYS A 114 -2.36 4.99 -1.61
C CYS A 114 -2.55 6.28 -2.43
N PHE A 115 -3.62 6.33 -3.20
CA PHE A 115 -4.07 7.52 -3.90
C PHE A 115 -5.04 8.26 -3.00
N LEU A 116 -4.66 9.43 -2.57
CA LEU A 116 -5.38 10.22 -1.58
C LEU A 116 -5.71 11.59 -2.12
N ARG A 117 -6.95 12.02 -1.95
CA ARG A 117 -7.44 13.32 -2.38
C ARG A 117 -8.12 14.05 -1.22
N SER A 118 -7.71 15.29 -0.97
CA SER A 118 -8.33 16.15 0.03
C SER A 118 -9.61 16.77 -0.53
N GLY A 119 -10.66 16.82 0.28
CA GLY A 119 -11.87 17.61 0.07
C GLY A 119 -11.99 18.66 1.18
N ASP A 120 -13.13 19.35 1.27
CA ASP A 120 -13.35 20.42 2.25
C ASP A 120 -13.30 19.87 3.69
N ASP A 121 -14.08 18.83 3.99
CA ASP A 121 -14.19 18.21 5.32
C ASP A 121 -13.76 16.74 5.35
N ASN A 122 -13.40 16.18 4.20
CA ASN A 122 -13.14 14.76 4.05
C ASN A 122 -11.84 14.51 3.30
N VAL A 123 -11.23 13.38 3.56
CA VAL A 123 -10.19 12.82 2.73
C VAL A 123 -10.72 11.59 1.98
N TRP A 124 -10.43 11.53 0.69
CA TRP A 124 -10.84 10.44 -0.19
C TRP A 124 -9.66 9.52 -0.46
N ILE A 125 -9.83 8.25 -0.19
CA ILE A 125 -8.91 7.20 -0.62
C ILE A 125 -9.47 6.70 -1.96
N ASP A 126 -9.00 7.28 -3.06
CA ASP A 126 -9.45 6.93 -4.40
C ASP A 126 -9.01 5.50 -4.75
N GLN A 127 -7.82 5.10 -4.31
CA GLN A 127 -7.33 3.73 -4.40
C GLN A 127 -6.29 3.42 -3.34
N PHE A 128 -6.44 2.27 -2.70
CA PHE A 128 -5.44 1.69 -1.82
C PHE A 128 -5.09 0.28 -2.27
N CYS A 129 -3.81 -0.04 -2.26
CA CYS A 129 -3.34 -1.35 -2.68
C CYS A 129 -2.05 -1.72 -1.96
N ILE A 130 -1.95 -2.98 -1.50
CA ILE A 130 -0.69 -3.55 -1.03
C ILE A 130 -0.41 -4.90 -1.72
N SER A 131 0.86 -5.26 -1.78
CA SER A 131 1.31 -6.55 -2.28
C SER A 131 0.78 -7.69 -1.39
N CYS A 132 0.25 -8.74 -1.98
CA CYS A 132 -0.18 -9.93 -1.25
C CYS A 132 0.98 -10.63 -0.51
N ARG A 133 2.24 -10.42 -0.95
CA ARG A 133 3.45 -10.96 -0.31
C ARG A 133 3.64 -10.51 1.14
N VAL A 134 3.11 -9.35 1.49
CA VAL A 134 3.21 -8.77 2.84
C VAL A 134 1.89 -8.82 3.61
N GLY A 135 0.90 -9.54 3.08
CA GLY A 135 -0.39 -9.71 3.72
C GLY A 135 -0.29 -10.38 5.09
N GLY A 136 -1.19 -10.01 6.00
CA GLY A 136 -1.30 -10.64 7.32
C GLY A 136 -0.20 -10.26 8.33
N ARG A 137 0.65 -9.25 8.04
CA ARG A 137 1.74 -8.80 8.94
C ARG A 137 1.47 -7.44 9.60
N GLY A 138 0.28 -6.89 9.46
CA GLY A 138 -0.08 -5.56 9.98
C GLY A 138 0.36 -4.39 9.07
N ILE A 139 1.24 -4.64 8.09
CA ILE A 139 1.88 -3.60 7.25
C ILE A 139 0.85 -2.69 6.58
N GLY A 140 -0.21 -3.27 6.00
CA GLY A 140 -1.23 -2.46 5.32
C GLY A 140 -2.06 -1.60 6.28
N VAL A 141 -2.30 -2.06 7.50
CA VAL A 141 -2.97 -1.30 8.56
C VAL A 141 -2.10 -0.10 8.95
N VAL A 142 -0.83 -0.36 9.27
CA VAL A 142 0.15 0.68 9.64
C VAL A 142 0.35 1.69 8.52
N PHE A 143 0.48 1.24 7.28
CA PHE A 143 0.63 2.13 6.12
C PHE A 143 -0.56 3.07 5.98
N LEU A 144 -1.78 2.54 5.96
CA LEU A 144 -2.97 3.38 5.79
C LEU A 144 -3.21 4.30 6.99
N GLN A 145 -3.02 3.82 8.22
CA GLN A 145 -3.10 4.64 9.42
C GLN A 145 -2.11 5.82 9.34
N THR A 146 -0.83 5.56 9.06
CA THR A 146 0.19 6.60 8.95
C THR A 146 -0.16 7.63 7.86
N VAL A 147 -0.64 7.19 6.69
CA VAL A 147 -1.06 8.12 5.62
C VAL A 147 -2.22 9.00 6.08
N LEU A 148 -3.20 8.45 6.79
CA LEU A 148 -4.33 9.22 7.32
C LEU A 148 -3.89 10.21 8.41
N ASP A 149 -2.94 9.84 9.27
CA ASP A 149 -2.37 10.73 10.29
C ASP A 149 -1.62 11.90 9.65
N GLN A 150 -0.88 11.67 8.55
CA GLN A 150 -0.22 12.75 7.81
C GLN A 150 -1.22 13.78 7.23
N CYS A 151 -2.44 13.35 6.90
CA CYS A 151 -3.46 14.26 6.38
C CYS A 151 -4.01 15.22 7.42
N GLN A 152 -4.07 14.83 8.68
CA GLN A 152 -4.51 15.68 9.78
C GLN A 152 -3.58 16.88 10.01
N GLY A 153 -2.30 16.78 9.62
CA GLY A 153 -1.31 17.85 9.73
C GLY A 153 -1.31 18.86 8.56
N MET A 154 -2.16 18.71 7.54
CA MET A 154 -2.09 19.45 6.27
C MET A 154 -2.99 20.71 6.19
N GLY A 155 -3.48 21.24 7.29
CA GLY A 155 -4.07 22.58 7.36
C GLY A 155 -5.60 22.64 7.53
N ASN A 156 -6.38 21.75 6.95
CA ASN A 156 -7.81 21.66 7.24
C ASN A 156 -8.12 20.43 8.04
N PRO A 157 -8.86 20.53 9.16
CA PRO A 157 -9.25 19.36 9.93
C PRO A 157 -10.20 18.49 9.08
N CYS A 158 -9.71 17.36 8.61
CA CYS A 158 -10.57 16.35 8.00
C CYS A 158 -11.26 15.55 9.09
N PHE A 159 -12.59 15.47 9.03
CA PHE A 159 -13.37 14.75 10.04
C PHE A 159 -13.61 13.29 9.67
N LYS A 160 -13.42 12.96 8.41
CA LYS A 160 -13.76 11.64 7.88
C LYS A 160 -12.85 11.23 6.71
N ALA A 161 -12.48 9.95 6.67
CA ALA A 161 -11.90 9.33 5.48
C ALA A 161 -12.96 8.49 4.76
N VAL A 162 -13.05 8.65 3.44
CA VAL A 162 -13.94 7.88 2.57
C VAL A 162 -13.10 7.09 1.59
N CYS A 163 -13.27 5.77 1.58
CA CYS A 163 -12.54 4.88 0.70
C CYS A 163 -13.43 4.41 -0.46
N CYS A 164 -13.05 4.72 -1.69
CA CYS A 164 -13.67 4.13 -2.88
C CYS A 164 -13.46 2.62 -2.85
N PHE A 165 -14.55 1.86 -2.89
CA PHE A 165 -14.49 0.42 -2.74
C PHE A 165 -15.38 -0.30 -3.75
N THR A 166 -14.77 -1.21 -4.51
CA THR A 166 -15.48 -2.13 -5.41
C THR A 166 -15.33 -3.56 -4.88
N PRO A 167 -16.41 -4.18 -4.36
CA PRO A 167 -16.33 -5.53 -3.84
C PRO A 167 -16.05 -6.55 -4.96
N THR A 168 -15.14 -7.48 -4.68
CA THR A 168 -14.83 -8.61 -5.55
C THR A 168 -14.78 -9.90 -4.75
N LYS A 169 -14.84 -11.05 -5.42
CA LYS A 169 -14.70 -12.36 -4.75
C LYS A 169 -13.33 -12.54 -4.07
N ARG A 170 -12.31 -11.75 -4.45
CA ARG A 170 -10.92 -11.90 -4.00
C ARG A 170 -10.49 -10.88 -2.95
N ASN A 171 -11.13 -9.69 -2.87
CA ASN A 171 -10.63 -8.60 -2.04
C ASN A 171 -11.19 -8.56 -0.61
N ARG A 172 -11.64 -9.71 -0.10
CA ARG A 172 -12.02 -9.84 1.32
C ARG A 172 -10.89 -9.45 2.29
N PRO A 173 -9.59 -9.75 2.03
CA PRO A 173 -8.51 -9.35 2.92
C PRO A 173 -8.39 -7.84 3.11
N VAL A 174 -8.57 -7.02 2.07
CA VAL A 174 -8.54 -5.55 2.25
C VAL A 174 -9.74 -5.04 3.04
N VAL A 175 -10.89 -5.69 2.95
CA VAL A 175 -12.06 -5.35 3.78
C VAL A 175 -11.76 -5.58 5.25
N ILE A 176 -11.09 -6.68 5.60
CA ILE A 176 -10.67 -6.97 6.97
C ILE A 176 -9.72 -5.88 7.46
N LEU A 177 -8.72 -5.52 6.65
CA LEU A 177 -7.77 -4.44 6.94
C LEU A 177 -8.49 -3.12 7.22
N LEU A 178 -9.40 -2.70 6.33
CA LEU A 178 -10.16 -1.45 6.52
C LEU A 178 -11.03 -1.51 7.78
N ARG A 179 -11.66 -2.64 8.08
CA ARG A 179 -12.45 -2.82 9.31
C ARG A 179 -11.61 -2.75 10.58
N THR A 180 -10.36 -3.22 10.54
CA THR A 180 -9.42 -3.08 11.67
C THR A 180 -9.17 -1.60 12.00
N LEU A 181 -9.16 -0.71 11.00
CA LEU A 181 -9.08 0.74 11.17
C LEU A 181 -10.44 1.41 11.46
N GLY A 182 -11.51 0.65 11.62
CA GLY A 182 -12.84 1.17 11.95
C GLY A 182 -13.70 1.55 10.74
N PHE A 183 -13.25 1.32 9.51
CA PHE A 183 -14.05 1.61 8.31
C PHE A 183 -15.35 0.81 8.30
N ARG A 184 -16.44 1.48 8.00
CA ARG A 184 -17.79 0.92 7.87
C ARG A 184 -18.41 1.30 6.56
N LYS A 185 -19.47 0.64 6.15
CA LYS A 185 -20.19 0.97 4.94
C LYS A 185 -20.68 2.42 5.00
N SER A 186 -20.36 3.21 3.97
CA SER A 186 -20.81 4.60 3.88
C SER A 186 -22.33 4.64 3.75
N GLN A 187 -22.93 5.61 4.43
CA GLN A 187 -24.35 5.93 4.32
C GLN A 187 -24.62 6.98 3.23
N SER A 188 -23.59 7.43 2.50
CA SER A 188 -23.74 8.45 1.46
C SER A 188 -24.66 7.96 0.35
N GLN A 189 -25.62 8.82 -0.05
CA GLN A 189 -26.65 8.50 -1.04
C GLN A 189 -26.14 8.54 -2.50
N ASP A 190 -24.87 8.83 -2.73
CA ASP A 190 -24.30 9.07 -4.07
C ASP A 190 -24.09 7.81 -4.93
N GLY A 191 -24.65 6.67 -4.54
CA GLY A 191 -24.69 5.45 -5.36
C GLY A 191 -23.35 4.75 -5.60
N GLN A 192 -22.22 5.34 -5.24
CA GLN A 192 -20.91 4.69 -5.26
C GLN A 192 -20.66 4.00 -3.92
N GLY A 193 -20.66 2.67 -3.92
CA GLY A 193 -20.37 1.87 -2.72
C GLY A 193 -19.00 2.25 -2.15
N GLY A 194 -18.99 2.83 -0.96
CA GLY A 194 -17.78 3.26 -0.26
C GLY A 194 -17.72 2.73 1.16
N LEU A 195 -16.56 2.83 1.76
CA LEU A 195 -16.34 2.59 3.18
C LEU A 195 -15.84 3.88 3.80
N GLU A 196 -16.32 4.24 4.99
CA GLU A 196 -15.93 5.46 5.68
C GLU A 196 -15.54 5.22 7.12
N VAL A 197 -14.71 6.11 7.66
CA VAL A 197 -14.28 6.14 9.06
C VAL A 197 -14.13 7.58 9.52
N ALA A 198 -14.51 7.86 10.78
CA ALA A 198 -14.20 9.14 11.42
C ALA A 198 -12.69 9.27 11.67
N LEU A 199 -12.17 10.47 11.58
CA LEU A 199 -10.76 10.78 11.85
C LEU A 199 -10.61 11.52 13.18
N PRO A 200 -9.52 11.32 13.93
CA PRO A 200 -8.45 10.35 13.64
C PRO A 200 -8.91 8.90 13.80
N VAL A 201 -8.29 7.98 13.05
CA VAL A 201 -8.55 6.54 13.26
C VAL A 201 -7.99 6.07 14.59
N ALA A 202 -8.61 5.05 15.18
CA ALA A 202 -8.06 4.42 16.37
C ALA A 202 -6.66 3.84 16.06
N HIS A 203 -5.71 4.12 16.95
CA HIS A 203 -4.35 3.61 16.79
C HIS A 203 -4.33 2.08 16.93
N VAL A 204 -3.81 1.42 15.89
CA VAL A 204 -3.56 -0.02 15.91
C VAL A 204 -2.07 -0.23 16.10
N ALA A 205 -1.70 -0.73 17.26
CA ALA A 205 -0.29 -1.00 17.58
C ALA A 205 0.23 -2.18 16.76
N CYS A 206 1.38 -1.97 16.12
CA CYS A 206 2.16 -3.01 15.44
C CYS A 206 3.64 -2.76 15.79
N ASP A 207 3.99 -3.04 17.04
CA ASP A 207 5.29 -2.73 17.66
C ASP A 207 6.46 -3.54 17.07
N TRP A 208 6.17 -4.45 16.15
CA TRP A 208 7.16 -5.16 15.34
C TRP A 208 7.52 -4.45 14.01
N ILE A 209 6.99 -3.26 13.75
CA ILE A 209 7.27 -2.47 12.55
C ILE A 209 7.83 -1.12 12.95
N THR A 210 9.06 -0.82 12.56
CA THR A 210 9.63 0.52 12.66
C THR A 210 9.11 1.37 11.49
N ILE A 211 8.41 2.46 11.79
CA ILE A 211 7.83 3.36 10.78
C ILE A 211 8.78 4.53 10.54
N ILE A 212 9.09 4.78 9.27
CA ILE A 212 9.88 5.92 8.81
C ILE A 212 9.02 6.73 7.85
N VAL A 213 8.71 7.98 8.21
CA VAL A 213 7.99 8.91 7.31
C VAL A 213 9.01 9.85 6.70
N ASP A 214 9.23 9.71 5.40
CA ASP A 214 10.08 10.62 4.62
C ASP A 214 9.18 11.74 4.04
N LYS A 215 9.41 12.95 4.50
CA LYS A 215 8.59 14.13 4.11
C LYS A 215 9.10 14.84 2.85
N GLY A 216 10.17 14.29 2.21
CA GLY A 216 10.74 14.85 0.98
C GLY A 216 11.67 16.02 1.21
#